data_60ed99289e59c07ca9c58733e9fe84ca
#
_entry.id   60ed99289e59c07ca9c58733e9fe84ca
#
_cell.length_a   1.000
_cell.length_b   1.000
_cell.length_c   1.000
_cell.angle_alpha   90.00
_cell.angle_beta   90.00
_cell.angle_gamma   90.00
#
_symmetry.space_group_name_H-M   'P 1'
#
loop_
_entity.id
_entity.type
_entity.pdbx_description
1 polymer ?
#
loop_
_entity_poly.entity_id
_entity_poly.type
_entity_poly.pdbx_seq_one_letter_code
_entity_poly.pdbx_strand_id
1 'polypeptide(L)'
;METTAPEPLVPGDKDAQLALFRTITLKPFDPMLAPYYSPKKRRSPYLPSALLKALIYQKLRRIPSWRALARELASNKSICKELGFNKPPSHQTFSVFTRRLGTAGFSAVMRQLVNQLRVALPDFGQEVAIDSSMVKAFANPFNGARSDGDATWGVKKVVKGRPLAKYGYKLHVVVDANHDLPIAELVTGANRNDSPLFPELLEACCRQVQPRVVIADAGYDAKKNYFAALKLRTIPIIGLNRRRTRRNRRRLDGIMPIDRGSPEWVDFYSKRAAVERVFSRLKDMFGLETHLKLRSRTRVEVHFQLCLITLLLLALASATAGIPVLSVEAWRSR
;
A
#
# COMPACT_ATOMS: atom_id res chain seq x y z
N MET A 1 3.96 21.68 -34.42
CA MET A 1 2.93 21.31 -33.43
C MET A 1 3.56 21.54 -32.09
N GLU A 2 3.28 22.68 -31.50
CA GLU A 2 3.75 23.05 -30.16
C GLU A 2 3.04 22.15 -29.14
N THR A 3 3.77 21.27 -28.51
CA THR A 3 3.33 20.57 -27.29
C THR A 3 3.34 21.59 -26.16
N THR A 4 2.20 22.23 -25.92
CA THR A 4 1.99 23.01 -24.70
C THR A 4 2.26 22.11 -23.52
N ALA A 5 3.28 22.44 -22.72
CA ALA A 5 3.50 21.82 -21.42
C ALA A 5 2.21 21.91 -20.61
N PRO A 6 1.82 20.84 -19.86
CA PRO A 6 0.64 20.91 -19.02
C PRO A 6 0.80 22.04 -18.00
N GLU A 7 -0.23 22.88 -17.88
CA GLU A 7 -0.26 23.93 -16.87
C GLU A 7 0.09 23.37 -15.49
N PRO A 8 0.92 24.09 -14.71
CA PRO A 8 1.28 23.62 -13.38
C PRO A 8 0.00 23.47 -12.54
N LEU A 9 -0.21 22.26 -12.01
CA LEU A 9 -1.32 21.92 -11.13
C LEU A 9 -1.32 22.81 -9.90
N VAL A 10 -2.32 23.67 -9.76
CA VAL A 10 -2.46 24.56 -8.62
C VAL A 10 -2.97 23.74 -7.42
N PRO A 11 -2.22 23.66 -6.31
CA PRO A 11 -2.66 22.96 -5.11
C PRO A 11 -3.96 23.62 -4.58
N GLY A 12 -5.04 22.83 -4.42
CA GLY A 12 -6.29 23.29 -3.82
C GLY A 12 -7.48 23.42 -4.76
N ASP A 13 -7.33 23.15 -6.05
CA ASP A 13 -8.45 23.10 -6.98
C ASP A 13 -9.37 21.92 -6.69
N LYS A 14 -10.71 22.16 -6.75
CA LYS A 14 -11.72 21.10 -6.65
C LYS A 14 -11.53 20.01 -7.72
N ASP A 15 -10.87 20.35 -8.82
CA ASP A 15 -10.54 19.46 -9.93
C ASP A 15 -9.15 18.80 -9.82
N ALA A 16 -8.32 19.14 -8.82
CA ALA A 16 -6.97 18.58 -8.68
C ALA A 16 -6.94 17.04 -8.69
N GLN A 17 -7.96 16.42 -8.12
CA GLN A 17 -8.08 14.96 -8.10
C GLN A 17 -8.44 14.37 -9.48
N LEU A 18 -9.16 15.13 -10.31
CA LEU A 18 -9.44 14.76 -11.69
C LEU A 18 -8.25 15.05 -12.60
N ALA A 19 -7.47 16.09 -12.29
CA ALA A 19 -6.22 16.41 -12.98
C ALA A 19 -5.23 15.24 -12.92
N LEU A 20 -5.21 14.47 -11.82
CA LEU A 20 -4.45 13.23 -11.72
C LEU A 20 -4.69 12.30 -12.92
N PHE A 21 -5.96 12.12 -13.30
CA PHE A 21 -6.35 11.20 -14.40
C PHE A 21 -6.12 11.79 -15.78
N ARG A 22 -5.82 13.09 -15.89
CA ARG A 22 -5.34 13.75 -17.12
C ARG A 22 -3.84 13.59 -17.25
N THR A 23 -3.10 13.64 -16.13
CA THR A 23 -1.65 13.46 -16.09
C THR A 23 -1.23 12.02 -16.36
N ILE A 24 -1.94 11.05 -15.74
CA ILE A 24 -1.62 9.62 -15.88
C ILE A 24 -2.74 8.86 -16.58
N THR A 25 -2.43 8.23 -17.72
CA THR A 25 -3.37 7.33 -18.38
C THR A 25 -3.33 5.93 -17.77
N LEU A 26 -4.51 5.39 -17.42
CA LEU A 26 -4.65 4.00 -16.97
C LEU A 26 -5.06 3.04 -18.09
N LYS A 27 -5.21 3.51 -19.34
CA LYS A 27 -5.55 2.66 -20.50
C LYS A 27 -4.57 1.49 -20.71
N PRO A 28 -3.25 1.63 -20.50
CA PRO A 28 -2.32 0.52 -20.62
C PRO A 28 -2.60 -0.67 -19.68
N PHE A 29 -3.39 -0.47 -18.62
CA PHE A 29 -3.81 -1.56 -17.74
C PHE A 29 -4.95 -2.42 -18.32
N ASP A 30 -5.70 -1.95 -19.32
CA ASP A 30 -6.86 -2.66 -19.86
C ASP A 30 -6.52 -4.06 -20.38
N PRO A 31 -5.48 -4.29 -21.20
CA PRO A 31 -5.10 -5.63 -21.64
C PRO A 31 -4.74 -6.58 -20.49
N MET A 32 -4.08 -6.06 -19.46
CA MET A 32 -3.67 -6.83 -18.28
C MET A 32 -4.88 -7.19 -17.40
N LEU A 33 -5.86 -6.31 -17.28
CA LEU A 33 -7.02 -6.49 -16.40
C LEU A 33 -8.19 -7.19 -17.08
N ALA A 34 -8.28 -7.16 -18.40
CA ALA A 34 -9.35 -7.79 -19.18
C ALA A 34 -9.56 -9.29 -18.88
N PRO A 35 -8.50 -10.13 -18.76
CA PRO A 35 -8.64 -11.54 -18.44
C PRO A 35 -9.33 -11.81 -17.09
N TYR A 36 -9.09 -10.96 -16.10
CA TYR A 36 -9.73 -11.07 -14.78
C TYR A 36 -11.20 -10.63 -14.81
N TYR A 37 -11.51 -9.59 -15.59
CA TYR A 37 -12.81 -8.93 -15.52
C TYR A 37 -13.87 -9.56 -16.43
N SER A 38 -13.54 -9.88 -17.68
CA SER A 38 -14.50 -10.42 -18.65
C SER A 38 -13.89 -11.52 -19.50
N PRO A 39 -13.68 -12.74 -18.94
CA PRO A 39 -13.05 -13.85 -19.67
C PRO A 39 -13.89 -14.34 -20.86
N LYS A 40 -15.20 -14.05 -20.90
CA LYS A 40 -16.13 -14.48 -21.94
C LYS A 40 -16.65 -13.29 -22.73
N LYS A 41 -15.88 -12.51 -23.38
CA LYS A 41 -16.22 -11.39 -24.34
C LYS A 41 -17.71 -10.90 -24.42
N ARG A 42 -18.58 -11.33 -23.52
CA ARG A 42 -19.98 -10.92 -23.45
C ARG A 42 -20.10 -9.67 -22.58
N ARG A 43 -20.35 -8.54 -23.25
CA ARG A 43 -20.86 -7.25 -22.72
C ARG A 43 -20.30 -6.84 -21.34
N SER A 44 -19.05 -6.40 -21.32
CA SER A 44 -18.65 -5.46 -20.28
C SER A 44 -18.83 -4.05 -20.85
N PRO A 45 -19.83 -3.29 -20.38
CA PRO A 45 -20.05 -1.93 -20.90
C PRO A 45 -18.99 -0.95 -20.43
N TYR A 46 -18.07 -1.37 -19.54
CA TYR A 46 -17.07 -0.53 -18.92
C TYR A 46 -15.66 -1.08 -19.11
N LEU A 47 -14.71 -0.18 -19.42
CA LEU A 47 -13.30 -0.51 -19.46
C LEU A 47 -12.78 -0.77 -18.05
N PRO A 48 -11.89 -1.76 -17.83
CA PRO A 48 -11.23 -2.00 -16.53
C PRO A 48 -10.53 -0.76 -16.00
N SER A 49 -9.84 -0.01 -16.86
CA SER A 49 -9.17 1.25 -16.49
C SER A 49 -10.13 2.31 -15.95
N ALA A 50 -11.32 2.44 -16.52
CA ALA A 50 -12.34 3.37 -16.02
C ALA A 50 -12.87 2.96 -14.64
N LEU A 51 -13.11 1.66 -14.43
CA LEU A 51 -13.50 1.14 -13.12
C LEU A 51 -12.39 1.32 -12.07
N LEU A 52 -11.13 1.10 -12.46
CA LEU A 52 -9.98 1.34 -11.59
C LEU A 52 -9.86 2.84 -11.22
N LYS A 53 -10.00 3.76 -12.19
CA LYS A 53 -10.06 5.20 -11.95
C LYS A 53 -11.12 5.57 -10.91
N ALA A 54 -12.33 5.02 -11.04
CA ALA A 54 -13.42 5.28 -10.11
C ALA A 54 -13.12 4.77 -8.68
N LEU A 55 -12.45 3.62 -8.54
CA LEU A 55 -12.04 3.11 -7.23
C LEU A 55 -10.91 3.95 -6.61
N ILE A 56 -9.97 4.45 -7.42
CA ILE A 56 -8.95 5.40 -6.98
C ILE A 56 -9.59 6.74 -6.58
N TYR A 57 -10.52 7.26 -7.39
CA TYR A 57 -11.30 8.46 -7.05
C TYR A 57 -12.05 8.28 -5.73
N GLN A 58 -12.62 7.09 -5.48
CA GLN A 58 -13.24 6.76 -4.20
C GLN A 58 -12.28 6.94 -3.02
N LYS A 59 -11.01 6.53 -3.15
CA LYS A 59 -10.01 6.68 -2.09
C LYS A 59 -9.63 8.15 -1.88
N LEU A 60 -9.36 8.87 -2.96
CA LEU A 60 -9.01 10.29 -2.92
C LEU A 60 -10.11 11.14 -2.26
N ARG A 61 -11.38 10.85 -2.57
CA ARG A 61 -12.54 11.54 -2.00
C ARG A 61 -13.03 10.96 -0.67
N ARG A 62 -12.38 9.89 -0.17
CA ARG A 62 -12.81 9.18 1.04
C ARG A 62 -14.27 8.77 1.02
N ILE A 63 -14.79 8.42 -0.17
CA ILE A 63 -16.19 7.99 -0.33
C ILE A 63 -16.38 6.64 0.38
N PRO A 64 -17.34 6.53 1.33
CA PRO A 64 -17.33 5.43 2.31
C PRO A 64 -17.78 4.08 1.75
N SER A 65 -18.40 4.02 0.57
CA SER A 65 -18.91 2.77 0.01
C SER A 65 -19.10 2.83 -1.50
N TRP A 66 -19.17 1.67 -2.16
CA TRP A 66 -19.50 1.60 -3.58
C TRP A 66 -20.91 2.13 -3.91
N ARG A 67 -21.85 2.03 -2.95
CA ARG A 67 -23.19 2.65 -3.12
C ARG A 67 -23.11 4.17 -3.12
N ALA A 68 -22.29 4.74 -2.26
CA ALA A 68 -22.04 6.17 -2.24
C ALA A 68 -21.30 6.63 -3.50
N LEU A 69 -20.28 5.87 -3.95
CA LEU A 69 -19.59 6.13 -5.22
C LEU A 69 -20.55 6.09 -6.43
N ALA A 70 -21.41 5.07 -6.51
CA ALA A 70 -22.38 4.96 -7.60
C ALA A 70 -23.37 6.14 -7.61
N ARG A 71 -23.81 6.62 -6.44
CA ARG A 71 -24.68 7.83 -6.33
C ARG A 71 -23.93 9.08 -6.75
N GLU A 72 -22.70 9.25 -6.31
CA GLU A 72 -21.83 10.39 -6.70
C GLU A 72 -21.71 10.46 -8.24
N LEU A 73 -21.39 9.33 -8.88
CA LEU A 73 -21.26 9.27 -10.34
C LEU A 73 -22.58 9.47 -11.08
N ALA A 74 -23.69 9.06 -10.50
CA ALA A 74 -25.02 9.29 -11.08
C ALA A 74 -25.44 10.76 -10.99
N SER A 75 -25.10 11.43 -9.89
CA SER A 75 -25.44 12.84 -9.64
C SER A 75 -24.54 13.80 -10.39
N ASN A 76 -23.28 13.40 -10.67
CA ASN A 76 -22.27 14.26 -11.29
C ASN A 76 -21.83 13.71 -12.64
N LYS A 77 -22.52 14.18 -13.72
CA LYS A 77 -22.24 13.76 -15.09
C LYS A 77 -20.84 14.14 -15.57
N SER A 78 -20.29 15.27 -15.10
CA SER A 78 -18.94 15.72 -15.47
C SER A 78 -17.89 14.74 -14.94
N ILE A 79 -17.92 14.42 -13.66
CA ILE A 79 -17.02 13.44 -13.03
C ILE A 79 -17.18 12.06 -13.70
N CYS A 80 -18.41 11.64 -13.93
CA CYS A 80 -18.71 10.36 -14.57
C CYS A 80 -18.02 10.25 -15.95
N LYS A 81 -18.11 11.32 -16.77
CA LYS A 81 -17.49 11.40 -18.11
C LYS A 81 -15.96 11.45 -18.01
N GLU A 82 -15.40 12.23 -17.08
CA GLU A 82 -13.95 12.37 -16.86
C GLU A 82 -13.30 11.04 -16.46
N LEU A 83 -13.98 10.23 -15.66
CA LEU A 83 -13.52 8.89 -15.31
C LEU A 83 -13.68 7.87 -16.46
N GLY A 84 -14.29 8.26 -17.59
CA GLY A 84 -14.43 7.44 -18.79
C GLY A 84 -15.75 6.66 -18.89
N PHE A 85 -16.82 7.11 -18.22
CA PHE A 85 -18.11 6.45 -18.28
C PHE A 85 -19.12 7.25 -19.10
N ASN A 86 -19.73 6.61 -20.09
CA ASN A 86 -20.90 7.16 -20.80
C ASN A 86 -22.21 7.00 -19.97
N LYS A 87 -22.26 5.97 -19.12
CA LYS A 87 -23.35 5.70 -18.19
C LYS A 87 -22.76 5.34 -16.82
N PRO A 88 -23.29 5.89 -15.70
CA PRO A 88 -22.73 5.62 -14.39
C PRO A 88 -22.85 4.13 -14.03
N PRO A 89 -21.77 3.50 -13.52
CA PRO A 89 -21.79 2.12 -13.07
C PRO A 89 -22.62 1.98 -11.79
N SER A 90 -23.30 0.84 -11.64
CA SER A 90 -23.96 0.49 -10.38
C SER A 90 -22.94 0.04 -9.31
N HIS A 91 -23.32 0.06 -8.04
CA HIS A 91 -22.50 -0.46 -6.96
C HIS A 91 -22.18 -1.97 -7.12
N GLN A 92 -23.08 -2.72 -7.79
CA GLN A 92 -22.86 -4.13 -8.10
C GLN A 92 -21.71 -4.31 -9.11
N THR A 93 -21.58 -3.39 -10.08
CA THR A 93 -20.48 -3.39 -11.05
C THR A 93 -19.13 -3.32 -10.34
N PHE A 94 -18.97 -2.40 -9.38
CA PHE A 94 -17.76 -2.30 -8.56
C PHE A 94 -17.51 -3.55 -7.73
N SER A 95 -18.57 -4.12 -7.12
CA SER A 95 -18.48 -5.35 -6.35
C SER A 95 -18.03 -6.54 -7.20
N VAL A 96 -18.56 -6.68 -8.40
CA VAL A 96 -18.19 -7.75 -9.34
C VAL A 96 -16.76 -7.54 -9.84
N PHE A 97 -16.39 -6.31 -10.21
CA PHE A 97 -15.05 -5.97 -10.68
C PHE A 97 -13.98 -6.30 -9.63
N THR A 98 -14.14 -5.78 -8.40
CA THR A 98 -13.16 -6.03 -7.31
C THR A 98 -13.07 -7.50 -6.93
N ARG A 99 -14.19 -8.23 -6.93
CA ARG A 99 -14.19 -9.66 -6.64
C ARG A 99 -13.51 -10.48 -7.73
N ARG A 100 -13.68 -10.11 -9.01
CA ARG A 100 -13.06 -10.84 -10.14
C ARG A 100 -11.58 -10.56 -10.26
N LEU A 101 -11.15 -9.30 -10.08
CA LEU A 101 -9.73 -8.99 -10.00
C LEU A 101 -9.06 -9.71 -8.83
N GLY A 102 -9.72 -9.73 -7.67
CA GLY A 102 -9.13 -10.28 -6.46
C GLY A 102 -7.80 -9.61 -6.09
N THR A 103 -7.10 -10.15 -5.10
CA THR A 103 -5.79 -9.64 -4.68
C THR A 103 -4.74 -9.76 -5.79
N ALA A 104 -4.79 -10.82 -6.59
CA ALA A 104 -3.83 -11.04 -7.67
C ALA A 104 -3.88 -9.95 -8.76
N GLY A 105 -5.07 -9.51 -9.17
CA GLY A 105 -5.23 -8.44 -10.16
C GLY A 105 -4.73 -7.09 -9.62
N PHE A 106 -5.04 -6.75 -8.37
CA PHE A 106 -4.54 -5.52 -7.76
C PHE A 106 -3.03 -5.56 -7.51
N SER A 107 -2.46 -6.71 -7.11
CA SER A 107 -1.01 -6.88 -7.05
C SER A 107 -0.33 -6.70 -8.41
N ALA A 108 -0.96 -7.13 -9.51
CA ALA A 108 -0.43 -6.88 -10.86
C ALA A 108 -0.41 -5.37 -11.19
N VAL A 109 -1.46 -4.62 -10.80
CA VAL A 109 -1.47 -3.15 -10.95
C VAL A 109 -0.35 -2.51 -10.13
N MET A 110 -0.17 -2.93 -8.87
CA MET A 110 0.91 -2.41 -8.01
C MET A 110 2.28 -2.64 -8.64
N ARG A 111 2.57 -3.86 -9.11
CA ARG A 111 3.84 -4.19 -9.77
C ARG A 111 4.12 -3.29 -10.98
N GLN A 112 3.11 -3.04 -11.79
CA GLN A 112 3.26 -2.16 -12.96
C GLN A 112 3.59 -0.73 -12.55
N LEU A 113 2.92 -0.19 -11.50
CA LEU A 113 3.22 1.15 -10.98
C LEU A 113 4.62 1.22 -10.35
N VAL A 114 5.03 0.20 -9.59
CA VAL A 114 6.39 0.08 -9.05
C VAL A 114 7.43 0.09 -10.18
N ASN A 115 7.19 -0.65 -11.26
CA ASN A 115 8.09 -0.66 -12.42
C ASN A 115 8.19 0.71 -13.10
N GLN A 116 7.09 1.45 -13.22
CA GLN A 116 7.09 2.81 -13.77
C GLN A 116 7.85 3.79 -12.86
N LEU A 117 7.67 3.68 -11.53
CA LEU A 117 8.40 4.49 -10.57
C LEU A 117 9.90 4.21 -10.56
N ARG A 118 10.33 2.96 -10.74
CA ARG A 118 11.75 2.61 -10.90
C ARG A 118 12.41 3.30 -12.11
N VAL A 119 11.65 3.53 -13.17
CA VAL A 119 12.15 4.27 -14.34
C VAL A 119 12.21 5.78 -14.05
N ALA A 120 11.22 6.30 -13.33
CA ALA A 120 11.13 7.71 -13.00
C ALA A 120 12.07 8.16 -11.85
N LEU A 121 12.44 7.23 -10.95
CA LEU A 121 13.22 7.49 -9.74
C LEU A 121 14.38 6.48 -9.65
N PRO A 122 15.61 6.86 -10.06
CA PRO A 122 16.74 5.93 -10.21
C PRO A 122 17.17 5.21 -8.94
N ASP A 123 16.99 5.82 -7.75
CA ASP A 123 17.33 5.24 -6.43
C ASP A 123 16.16 4.50 -5.77
N PHE A 124 14.99 4.43 -6.44
CA PHE A 124 13.80 3.78 -5.92
C PHE A 124 14.03 2.29 -5.67
N GLY A 125 13.75 1.86 -4.46
CA GLY A 125 13.87 0.47 -4.03
C GLY A 125 15.27 0.02 -3.65
N GLN A 126 16.26 0.92 -3.59
CA GLN A 126 17.60 0.58 -3.11
C GLN A 126 17.69 0.43 -1.59
N GLU A 127 16.93 1.20 -0.87
CA GLU A 127 16.83 1.14 0.58
C GLU A 127 15.36 0.94 0.96
N VAL A 128 15.06 -0.16 1.63
CA VAL A 128 13.67 -0.50 1.96
C VAL A 128 13.47 -0.67 3.46
N ALA A 129 12.29 -0.31 3.93
CA ALA A 129 11.90 -0.51 5.32
C ALA A 129 10.67 -1.43 5.41
N ILE A 130 10.64 -2.31 6.42
CA ILE A 130 9.56 -3.28 6.67
C ILE A 130 8.97 -3.03 8.04
N ASP A 131 7.63 -2.91 8.10
CA ASP A 131 6.88 -2.88 9.35
C ASP A 131 5.41 -3.27 9.11
N SER A 132 4.62 -3.28 10.17
CA SER A 132 3.20 -3.62 10.13
C SER A 132 2.34 -2.65 10.93
N SER A 133 1.06 -2.57 10.58
CA SER A 133 0.06 -1.83 11.34
C SER A 133 -1.21 -2.66 11.52
N MET A 134 -1.77 -2.62 12.74
CA MET A 134 -3.02 -3.29 13.05
C MET A 134 -4.22 -2.42 12.68
N VAL A 135 -5.20 -3.01 12.00
CA VAL A 135 -6.50 -2.39 11.70
C VAL A 135 -7.61 -3.19 12.37
N LYS A 136 -8.61 -2.47 12.92
CA LYS A 136 -9.76 -3.08 13.58
C LYS A 136 -10.71 -3.69 12.53
N ALA A 137 -11.17 -4.93 12.76
CA ALA A 137 -12.23 -5.51 11.94
C ALA A 137 -13.57 -4.79 12.19
N PHE A 138 -14.42 -4.79 11.16
CA PHE A 138 -15.79 -4.27 11.29
C PHE A 138 -16.69 -5.18 12.14
N ALA A 139 -16.35 -6.47 12.21
CA ALA A 139 -17.10 -7.45 12.97
C ALA A 139 -17.00 -7.24 14.49
N ASN A 140 -18.10 -7.45 15.20
CA ASN A 140 -18.11 -7.48 16.65
C ASN A 140 -17.73 -8.89 17.16
N PRO A 141 -16.58 -9.05 17.87
CA PRO A 141 -16.13 -10.36 18.31
C PRO A 141 -16.93 -10.93 19.50
N PHE A 142 -17.75 -10.10 20.14
CA PHE A 142 -18.53 -10.47 21.34
C PHE A 142 -19.94 -10.97 21.02
N ASN A 143 -20.44 -10.77 19.80
CA ASN A 143 -21.67 -11.40 19.37
C ASN A 143 -21.39 -12.86 19.02
N GLY A 144 -22.08 -13.81 19.63
CA GLY A 144 -21.82 -15.26 19.60
C GLY A 144 -21.65 -15.91 18.22
N ALA A 145 -22.08 -15.28 17.13
CA ALA A 145 -21.68 -15.60 15.77
C ALA A 145 -20.59 -14.59 15.32
N ARG A 146 -19.34 -15.00 15.29
CA ARG A 146 -18.26 -14.22 14.69
C ARG A 146 -18.58 -13.99 13.22
N SER A 147 -18.91 -12.76 12.85
CA SER A 147 -19.29 -12.43 11.48
C SER A 147 -18.08 -12.29 10.53
N ASP A 148 -16.86 -12.47 11.03
CA ASP A 148 -15.61 -12.45 10.27
C ASP A 148 -14.61 -13.47 10.85
N GLY A 149 -14.55 -14.66 10.23
CA GLY A 149 -13.70 -15.76 10.68
C GLY A 149 -12.20 -15.56 10.43
N ASP A 150 -11.83 -14.62 9.55
CA ASP A 150 -10.44 -14.34 9.21
C ASP A 150 -9.79 -13.33 10.18
N ALA A 151 -10.61 -12.53 10.90
CA ALA A 151 -10.14 -11.60 11.89
C ALA A 151 -9.75 -12.31 13.19
N THR A 152 -8.70 -11.85 13.85
CA THR A 152 -8.20 -12.43 15.09
C THR A 152 -7.87 -11.36 16.13
N TRP A 153 -7.73 -11.78 17.39
CA TRP A 153 -7.25 -10.91 18.46
C TRP A 153 -5.74 -10.77 18.40
N GLY A 154 -5.23 -9.54 18.32
CA GLY A 154 -3.82 -9.24 18.43
C GLY A 154 -3.55 -8.22 19.54
N VAL A 155 -2.39 -8.32 20.20
CA VAL A 155 -1.96 -7.37 21.22
C VAL A 155 -1.06 -6.33 20.59
N LYS A 156 -1.47 -5.05 20.63
CA LYS A 156 -0.69 -3.95 20.06
C LYS A 156 0.35 -3.41 21.06
N LYS A 157 -0.02 -3.27 22.32
CA LYS A 157 0.79 -2.63 23.36
C LYS A 157 0.29 -3.05 24.74
N VAL A 158 1.19 -3.10 25.71
CA VAL A 158 0.83 -3.20 27.12
C VAL A 158 0.89 -1.79 27.71
N VAL A 159 -0.24 -1.29 28.21
CA VAL A 159 -0.35 0.03 28.85
C VAL A 159 -0.74 -0.18 30.31
N LYS A 160 0.08 0.31 31.24
CA LYS A 160 -0.14 0.14 32.69
C LYS A 160 -0.44 -1.32 33.08
N GLY A 161 0.36 -2.27 32.55
CA GLY A 161 0.19 -3.70 32.82
C GLY A 161 -0.98 -4.39 32.10
N ARG A 162 -1.83 -3.67 31.37
CA ARG A 162 -2.97 -4.24 30.64
C ARG A 162 -2.69 -4.31 29.15
N PRO A 163 -2.93 -5.45 28.47
CA PRO A 163 -2.75 -5.56 27.03
C PRO A 163 -3.84 -4.78 26.30
N LEU A 164 -3.42 -3.90 25.40
CA LEU A 164 -4.33 -3.25 24.46
C LEU A 164 -4.51 -4.18 23.26
N ALA A 165 -5.55 -5.02 23.31
CA ALA A 165 -5.89 -5.97 22.26
C ALA A 165 -6.83 -5.32 21.22
N LYS A 166 -6.61 -5.65 19.93
CA LYS A 166 -7.51 -5.30 18.83
C LYS A 166 -7.95 -6.59 18.14
N TYR A 167 -9.25 -6.72 17.89
CA TYR A 167 -9.79 -7.73 17.00
C TYR A 167 -9.75 -7.23 15.57
N GLY A 168 -9.02 -7.91 14.68
CA GLY A 168 -8.88 -7.43 13.31
C GLY A 168 -7.76 -8.10 12.53
N TYR A 169 -7.08 -7.27 11.74
CA TYR A 169 -6.05 -7.67 10.80
C TYR A 169 -4.75 -6.93 11.06
N LYS A 170 -3.66 -7.49 10.56
CA LYS A 170 -2.37 -6.84 10.51
C LYS A 170 -1.97 -6.65 9.05
N LEU A 171 -1.65 -5.40 8.70
CA LEU A 171 -1.20 -4.99 7.39
C LEU A 171 0.30 -4.85 7.44
N HIS A 172 1.02 -5.66 6.65
CA HIS A 172 2.47 -5.61 6.54
C HIS A 172 2.82 -4.94 5.22
N VAL A 173 3.85 -4.09 5.21
CA VAL A 173 4.30 -3.41 4.01
C VAL A 173 5.82 -3.31 3.97
N VAL A 174 6.36 -3.43 2.76
CA VAL A 174 7.73 -3.03 2.43
C VAL A 174 7.64 -1.73 1.66
N VAL A 175 8.35 -0.72 2.11
CA VAL A 175 8.36 0.60 1.47
C VAL A 175 9.77 0.98 1.03
N ASP A 176 9.87 1.74 -0.05
CA ASP A 176 11.06 2.51 -0.36
C ASP A 176 11.28 3.57 0.72
N ALA A 177 12.46 3.57 1.32
CA ALA A 177 12.77 4.40 2.48
C ALA A 177 13.17 5.84 2.12
N ASN A 178 13.52 6.09 0.86
CA ASN A 178 13.89 7.42 0.37
C ASN A 178 12.68 8.23 -0.11
N HIS A 179 11.65 7.55 -0.67
CA HIS A 179 10.47 8.20 -1.24
C HIS A 179 9.18 7.92 -0.47
N ASP A 180 9.20 7.15 0.63
CA ASP A 180 8.01 6.76 1.41
C ASP A 180 6.91 6.11 0.53
N LEU A 181 7.29 5.19 -0.35
CA LEU A 181 6.38 4.55 -1.30
C LEU A 181 6.34 3.03 -1.13
N PRO A 182 5.16 2.41 -1.20
CA PRO A 182 5.03 0.96 -1.02
C PRO A 182 5.58 0.18 -2.22
N ILE A 183 6.21 -0.97 -1.94
CA ILE A 183 6.73 -1.91 -2.94
C ILE A 183 6.00 -3.24 -2.86
N ALA A 184 5.86 -3.81 -1.65
CA ALA A 184 5.22 -5.09 -1.41
C ALA A 184 4.34 -5.05 -0.17
N GLU A 185 3.34 -5.91 -0.10
CA GLU A 185 2.39 -5.96 1.01
C GLU A 185 1.95 -7.39 1.31
N LEU A 186 1.41 -7.59 2.52
CA LEU A 186 0.78 -8.82 2.97
C LEU A 186 -0.24 -8.51 4.06
N VAL A 187 -1.39 -9.18 4.05
CA VAL A 187 -2.41 -9.06 5.09
C VAL A 187 -2.57 -10.37 5.84
N THR A 188 -2.57 -10.28 7.17
CA THR A 188 -2.76 -11.43 8.06
C THR A 188 -3.81 -11.15 9.14
N GLY A 189 -4.23 -12.17 9.87
CA GLY A 189 -4.93 -11.96 11.13
C GLY A 189 -4.04 -11.23 12.15
N ALA A 190 -4.66 -10.47 13.05
CA ALA A 190 -3.92 -9.61 14.00
C ALA A 190 -3.01 -10.37 14.99
N ASN A 191 -3.24 -11.66 15.19
CA ASN A 191 -2.42 -12.51 16.07
C ASN A 191 -1.08 -12.96 15.46
N ARG A 192 -0.84 -12.75 14.17
CA ARG A 192 0.41 -13.18 13.53
C ARG A 192 1.57 -12.31 13.98
N ASN A 193 2.68 -12.95 14.35
CA ASN A 193 3.93 -12.26 14.66
C ASN A 193 4.59 -11.76 13.36
N ASP A 194 5.21 -10.58 13.42
CA ASP A 194 5.83 -9.91 12.27
C ASP A 194 7.12 -10.60 11.82
N SER A 195 7.98 -10.95 12.76
CA SER A 195 9.31 -11.52 12.48
C SER A 195 9.28 -12.78 11.58
N PRO A 196 8.36 -13.73 11.72
CA PRO A 196 8.25 -14.87 10.80
C PRO A 196 7.91 -14.52 9.35
N LEU A 197 7.31 -13.36 9.11
CA LEU A 197 6.88 -12.92 7.78
C LEU A 197 7.95 -12.11 7.04
N PHE A 198 9.03 -11.73 7.72
CA PHE A 198 10.11 -10.94 7.13
C PHE A 198 10.70 -11.56 5.84
N PRO A 199 11.05 -12.88 5.81
CA PRO A 199 11.58 -13.48 4.59
C PRO A 199 10.61 -13.39 3.41
N GLU A 200 9.33 -13.71 3.63
CA GLU A 200 8.30 -13.67 2.60
C GLU A 200 8.10 -12.26 2.02
N LEU A 201 8.05 -11.25 2.90
CA LEU A 201 7.93 -9.85 2.50
C LEU A 201 9.16 -9.36 1.73
N LEU A 202 10.35 -9.71 2.18
CA LEU A 202 11.59 -9.33 1.50
C LEU A 202 11.70 -10.02 0.13
N GLU A 203 11.34 -11.30 0.02
CA GLU A 203 11.28 -12.00 -1.25
C GLU A 203 10.26 -11.37 -2.21
N ALA A 204 9.09 -10.98 -1.70
CA ALA A 204 8.08 -10.27 -2.49
C ALA A 204 8.61 -8.93 -3.01
N CYS A 205 9.37 -8.21 -2.19
CA CYS A 205 10.06 -6.98 -2.57
C CYS A 205 11.14 -7.26 -3.65
N CYS A 206 11.99 -8.26 -3.43
CA CYS A 206 13.09 -8.61 -4.34
C CYS A 206 12.61 -9.10 -5.73
N ARG A 207 11.36 -9.51 -5.86
CA ARG A 207 10.75 -9.80 -7.17
C ARG A 207 10.45 -8.55 -7.99
N GLN A 208 10.47 -7.37 -7.38
CA GLN A 208 10.14 -6.09 -8.02
C GLN A 208 11.33 -5.14 -8.11
N VAL A 209 12.14 -5.10 -7.05
CA VAL A 209 13.35 -4.27 -6.92
C VAL A 209 14.47 -5.11 -6.34
N GLN A 210 15.73 -4.62 -6.43
CA GLN A 210 16.87 -5.27 -5.76
C GLN A 210 17.40 -4.33 -4.67
N PRO A 211 16.90 -4.44 -3.43
CA PRO A 211 17.33 -3.55 -2.37
C PRO A 211 18.77 -3.83 -1.95
N ARG A 212 19.55 -2.78 -1.76
CA ARG A 212 20.88 -2.85 -1.13
C ARG A 212 20.75 -3.05 0.37
N VAL A 213 19.79 -2.37 0.99
CA VAL A 213 19.58 -2.36 2.45
C VAL A 213 18.12 -2.63 2.78
N VAL A 214 17.87 -3.45 3.81
CA VAL A 214 16.54 -3.64 4.40
C VAL A 214 16.55 -3.25 5.87
N ILE A 215 15.64 -2.35 6.24
CA ILE A 215 15.56 -1.74 7.57
C ILE A 215 14.32 -2.28 8.28
N ALA A 216 14.48 -2.71 9.53
CA ALA A 216 13.34 -3.19 10.34
C ALA A 216 13.53 -2.89 11.83
N ASP A 217 12.45 -2.91 12.59
CA ASP A 217 12.49 -2.67 14.03
C ASP A 217 13.05 -3.87 14.83
N ALA A 218 13.20 -3.69 16.14
CA ALA A 218 13.71 -4.72 17.06
C ALA A 218 12.80 -5.97 17.16
N GLY A 219 11.55 -5.88 16.71
CA GLY A 219 10.63 -7.04 16.63
C GLY A 219 11.10 -8.08 15.61
N TYR A 220 11.82 -7.63 14.59
CA TYR A 220 12.39 -8.48 13.54
C TYR A 220 13.77 -9.04 13.86
N ASP A 221 14.38 -8.70 15.02
CA ASP A 221 15.70 -9.18 15.45
C ASP A 221 15.70 -10.70 15.68
N ALA A 222 15.85 -11.46 14.61
CA ALA A 222 15.90 -12.92 14.61
C ALA A 222 16.96 -13.42 13.63
N LYS A 223 17.80 -14.38 14.06
CA LYS A 223 18.90 -14.96 13.27
C LYS A 223 18.45 -15.30 11.82
N LYS A 224 17.29 -15.92 11.67
CA LYS A 224 16.73 -16.29 10.36
C LYS A 224 16.52 -15.09 9.45
N ASN A 225 16.15 -13.92 9.98
CA ASN A 225 15.87 -12.73 9.18
C ASN A 225 17.16 -12.12 8.62
N TYR A 226 18.25 -12.12 9.41
CA TYR A 226 19.56 -11.71 8.94
C TYR A 226 20.03 -12.62 7.79
N PHE A 227 19.96 -13.94 7.96
CA PHE A 227 20.36 -14.87 6.90
C PHE A 227 19.45 -14.79 5.67
N ALA A 228 18.15 -14.58 5.83
CA ALA A 228 17.24 -14.39 4.71
C ALA A 228 17.63 -13.15 3.88
N ALA A 229 17.95 -12.03 4.55
CA ALA A 229 18.39 -10.82 3.88
C ALA A 229 19.71 -11.03 3.13
N LEU A 230 20.73 -11.60 3.80
CA LEU A 230 22.04 -11.87 3.19
C LEU A 230 21.93 -12.84 2.00
N LYS A 231 21.09 -13.88 2.10
CA LYS A 231 20.81 -14.80 0.99
C LYS A 231 20.26 -14.09 -0.24
N LEU A 232 19.46 -13.05 -0.03
CA LEU A 232 18.90 -12.18 -1.08
C LEU A 232 19.85 -11.03 -1.48
N ARG A 233 21.11 -11.06 -1.01
CA ARG A 233 22.13 -10.03 -1.27
C ARG A 233 21.73 -8.64 -0.77
N THR A 234 20.98 -8.59 0.33
CA THR A 234 20.49 -7.36 0.95
C THR A 234 21.07 -7.23 2.37
N ILE A 235 21.60 -6.07 2.71
CA ILE A 235 22.21 -5.79 4.03
C ILE A 235 21.09 -5.52 5.05
N PRO A 236 20.96 -6.31 6.12
CA PRO A 236 19.93 -6.10 7.13
C PRO A 236 20.36 -5.07 8.18
N ILE A 237 19.59 -4.00 8.31
CA ILE A 237 19.69 -2.98 9.36
C ILE A 237 18.49 -3.16 10.31
N ILE A 238 18.66 -4.05 11.28
CA ILE A 238 17.58 -4.43 12.21
C ILE A 238 17.89 -3.94 13.62
N GLY A 239 16.93 -3.27 14.24
CA GLY A 239 17.03 -2.80 15.61
C GLY A 239 17.31 -3.94 16.60
N LEU A 240 18.03 -3.63 17.68
CA LEU A 240 18.40 -4.62 18.66
C LEU A 240 17.29 -4.94 19.65
N ASN A 241 16.91 -6.19 19.77
CA ASN A 241 16.00 -6.63 20.83
C ASN A 241 16.78 -6.87 22.14
N ARG A 242 16.67 -5.95 23.09
CA ARG A 242 17.37 -5.98 24.38
C ARG A 242 17.03 -7.20 25.25
N ARG A 243 15.91 -7.88 24.98
CA ARG A 243 15.47 -9.09 25.72
C ARG A 243 16.25 -10.35 25.32
N ARG A 244 17.05 -10.32 24.24
CA ARG A 244 17.83 -11.45 23.76
C ARG A 244 19.20 -11.52 24.44
N THR A 245 19.71 -12.73 24.64
CA THR A 245 20.97 -12.98 25.35
C THR A 245 22.20 -12.39 24.63
N ARG A 246 23.18 -11.84 25.40
CA ARG A 246 24.43 -11.26 24.90
C ARG A 246 25.18 -12.19 23.94
N ARG A 247 25.14 -13.52 24.17
CA ARG A 247 25.88 -14.52 23.37
C ARG A 247 25.47 -14.59 21.92
N ASN A 248 24.14 -14.49 21.65
CA ASN A 248 23.62 -14.51 20.29
C ASN A 248 23.87 -13.20 19.53
N ARG A 249 24.02 -12.08 20.24
CA ARG A 249 24.30 -10.76 19.66
C ARG A 249 25.69 -10.70 19.02
N ARG A 250 26.73 -11.06 19.78
CA ARG A 250 28.14 -11.02 19.30
C ARG A 250 28.36 -11.85 18.03
N ARG A 251 27.68 -13.00 17.91
CA ARG A 251 27.82 -13.86 16.72
C ARG A 251 27.17 -13.25 15.46
N LEU A 252 26.13 -12.47 15.59
CA LEU A 252 25.45 -11.81 14.45
C LEU A 252 26.18 -10.52 14.06
N ASP A 253 26.59 -9.71 15.04
CA ASP A 253 27.28 -8.46 14.77
C ASP A 253 28.61 -8.69 14.01
N GLY A 254 29.33 -9.78 14.27
CA GLY A 254 30.57 -10.09 13.59
C GLY A 254 30.44 -10.59 12.12
N ILE A 255 29.24 -10.81 11.63
CA ILE A 255 28.99 -11.23 10.23
C ILE A 255 28.22 -10.18 9.43
N MET A 256 27.88 -9.06 10.05
CA MET A 256 27.15 -7.98 9.36
C MET A 256 28.12 -7.09 8.58
N PRO A 257 27.79 -6.74 7.34
CA PRO A 257 28.64 -5.85 6.53
C PRO A 257 28.77 -4.43 7.10
N ILE A 258 27.80 -4.00 7.90
CA ILE A 258 27.79 -2.67 8.55
C ILE A 258 27.70 -2.87 10.05
N ASP A 259 28.65 -2.31 10.77
CA ASP A 259 28.72 -2.41 12.22
C ASP A 259 27.56 -1.69 12.90
N ARG A 260 26.86 -2.39 13.78
CA ARG A 260 25.73 -1.86 14.52
C ARG A 260 26.16 -0.69 15.41
N GLY A 261 25.50 0.44 15.24
CA GLY A 261 25.78 1.68 15.96
C GLY A 261 26.88 2.53 15.34
N SER A 262 27.48 2.10 14.20
CA SER A 262 28.30 2.99 13.39
C SER A 262 27.47 4.16 12.85
N PRO A 263 28.10 5.29 12.49
CA PRO A 263 27.37 6.41 11.88
C PRO A 263 26.55 5.99 10.66
N GLU A 264 27.08 5.13 9.80
CA GLU A 264 26.40 4.59 8.63
C GLU A 264 25.16 3.77 9.02
N TRP A 265 25.28 2.90 10.03
CA TRP A 265 24.15 2.10 10.53
C TRP A 265 23.04 3.00 11.09
N VAL A 266 23.41 4.05 11.84
CA VAL A 266 22.47 4.99 12.44
C VAL A 266 21.72 5.77 11.35
N ASP A 267 22.41 6.20 10.30
CA ASP A 267 21.80 6.89 9.16
C ASP A 267 20.74 5.99 8.50
N PHE A 268 21.09 4.76 8.12
CA PHE A 268 20.12 3.82 7.55
C PHE A 268 18.95 3.57 8.51
N TYR A 269 19.24 3.32 9.79
CA TYR A 269 18.20 2.98 10.75
C TYR A 269 17.20 4.13 10.97
N SER A 270 17.64 5.37 10.85
CA SER A 270 16.77 6.55 10.95
C SER A 270 15.65 6.54 9.89
N LYS A 271 15.93 5.99 8.71
CA LYS A 271 14.99 5.88 7.59
C LYS A 271 13.85 4.88 7.84
N ARG A 272 13.90 4.11 8.94
CA ARG A 272 12.79 3.23 9.36
C ARG A 272 11.46 3.98 9.48
N ALA A 273 11.49 5.26 9.84
CA ALA A 273 10.32 6.11 9.96
C ALA A 273 9.49 6.23 8.64
N ALA A 274 10.07 5.87 7.49
CA ALA A 274 9.36 5.85 6.21
C ALA A 274 8.08 5.02 6.25
N VAL A 275 8.12 3.83 6.89
CA VAL A 275 6.92 2.97 7.00
C VAL A 275 5.84 3.63 7.85
N GLU A 276 6.22 4.30 8.93
CA GLU A 276 5.27 5.01 9.80
C GLU A 276 4.59 6.15 9.03
N ARG A 277 5.36 6.90 8.20
CA ARG A 277 4.82 7.96 7.34
C ARG A 277 3.87 7.42 6.29
N VAL A 278 4.19 6.27 5.66
CA VAL A 278 3.28 5.61 4.71
C VAL A 278 1.97 5.23 5.40
N PHE A 279 2.00 4.56 6.55
CA PHE A 279 0.78 4.21 7.27
C PHE A 279 -0.03 5.44 7.71
N SER A 280 0.63 6.53 8.14
CA SER A 280 -0.06 7.78 8.46
C SER A 280 -0.80 8.33 7.25
N ARG A 281 -0.13 8.44 6.09
CA ARG A 281 -0.76 8.88 4.83
C ARG A 281 -1.95 8.00 4.45
N LEU A 282 -1.83 6.67 4.53
CA LEU A 282 -2.93 5.77 4.20
C LEU A 282 -4.15 5.96 5.11
N LYS A 283 -3.93 6.23 6.40
CA LYS A 283 -5.00 6.48 7.38
C LYS A 283 -5.63 7.86 7.17
N ASP A 284 -4.80 8.87 7.03
CA ASP A 284 -5.23 10.27 7.01
C ASP A 284 -5.78 10.68 5.63
N MET A 285 -5.16 10.22 4.54
CA MET A 285 -5.57 10.60 3.18
C MET A 285 -6.67 9.70 2.63
N PHE A 286 -6.58 8.39 2.84
CA PHE A 286 -7.47 7.43 2.16
C PHE A 286 -8.45 6.72 3.09
N GLY A 287 -8.44 7.08 4.39
CA GLY A 287 -9.36 6.52 5.38
C GLY A 287 -9.19 5.02 5.58
N LEU A 288 -7.94 4.53 5.61
CA LEU A 288 -7.61 3.12 5.74
C LEU A 288 -8.34 2.43 6.91
N GLU A 289 -8.48 3.11 8.05
CA GLU A 289 -9.15 2.58 9.25
C GLU A 289 -10.62 3.03 9.37
N THR A 290 -10.97 4.24 8.89
CA THR A 290 -12.27 4.89 9.17
C THR A 290 -13.42 4.32 8.37
N HIS A 291 -13.16 3.76 7.19
CA HIS A 291 -14.17 3.25 6.27
C HIS A 291 -14.09 1.74 6.06
N LEU A 292 -13.41 1.03 6.97
CA LEU A 292 -13.24 -0.42 6.90
C LEU A 292 -14.54 -1.15 7.33
N LYS A 293 -15.62 -1.01 6.54
CA LYS A 293 -16.85 -1.78 6.70
C LYS A 293 -16.80 -3.09 5.93
N LEU A 294 -15.61 -3.73 5.92
CA LEU A 294 -15.33 -4.93 5.17
C LEU A 294 -15.18 -6.12 6.11
N ARG A 295 -15.57 -7.29 5.63
CA ARG A 295 -15.38 -8.59 6.27
C ARG A 295 -14.61 -9.48 5.33
N SER A 296 -13.82 -10.39 5.85
CA SER A 296 -12.85 -11.28 5.21
C SER A 296 -11.51 -10.61 4.86
N ARG A 297 -10.44 -11.40 5.03
CA ARG A 297 -9.07 -11.00 4.75
C ARG A 297 -8.92 -10.50 3.31
N THR A 298 -9.44 -11.22 2.35
CA THR A 298 -9.33 -10.86 0.93
C THR A 298 -9.89 -9.47 0.62
N ARG A 299 -11.03 -9.10 1.21
CA ARG A 299 -11.63 -7.77 0.97
C ARG A 299 -10.83 -6.66 1.67
N VAL A 300 -10.30 -6.94 2.85
CA VAL A 300 -9.42 -6.01 3.59
C VAL A 300 -8.13 -5.80 2.81
N GLU A 301 -7.55 -6.86 2.26
CA GLU A 301 -6.36 -6.81 1.42
C GLU A 301 -6.59 -6.00 0.15
N VAL A 302 -7.68 -6.24 -0.59
CA VAL A 302 -8.05 -5.43 -1.76
C VAL A 302 -8.23 -3.95 -1.40
N HIS A 303 -8.84 -3.66 -0.24
CA HIS A 303 -8.96 -2.27 0.23
C HIS A 303 -7.59 -1.64 0.51
N PHE A 304 -6.69 -2.39 1.16
CA PHE A 304 -5.32 -1.96 1.43
C PHE A 304 -4.56 -1.72 0.13
N GLN A 305 -4.59 -2.69 -0.79
CA GLN A 305 -3.98 -2.56 -2.12
C GLN A 305 -4.48 -1.32 -2.88
N LEU A 306 -5.79 -1.03 -2.84
CA LEU A 306 -6.33 0.17 -3.46
C LEU A 306 -5.80 1.47 -2.83
N CYS A 307 -5.57 1.51 -1.51
CA CYS A 307 -4.92 2.65 -0.87
C CYS A 307 -3.45 2.78 -1.32
N LEU A 308 -2.71 1.66 -1.39
CA LEU A 308 -1.32 1.63 -1.86
C LEU A 308 -1.22 2.05 -3.35
N ILE A 309 -2.08 1.51 -4.21
CA ILE A 309 -2.18 1.88 -5.63
C ILE A 309 -2.44 3.38 -5.79
N THR A 310 -3.34 3.93 -4.97
CA THR A 310 -3.65 5.36 -5.02
C THR A 310 -2.41 6.19 -4.66
N LEU A 311 -1.66 5.79 -3.63
CA LEU A 311 -0.42 6.46 -3.23
C LEU A 311 0.65 6.39 -4.34
N LEU A 312 0.86 5.19 -4.93
CA LEU A 312 1.81 5.00 -6.03
C LEU A 312 1.44 5.83 -7.27
N LEU A 313 0.14 5.92 -7.59
CA LEU A 313 -0.33 6.70 -8.72
C LEU A 313 -0.12 8.21 -8.51
N LEU A 314 -0.37 8.71 -7.29
CA LEU A 314 -0.07 10.09 -6.93
C LEU A 314 1.42 10.40 -7.06
N ALA A 315 2.27 9.50 -6.59
CA ALA A 315 3.72 9.64 -6.69
C ALA A 315 4.20 9.65 -8.16
N LEU A 316 3.65 8.76 -8.98
CA LEU A 316 3.96 8.71 -10.40
C LEU A 316 3.51 9.99 -11.12
N ALA A 317 2.34 10.52 -10.79
CA ALA A 317 1.85 11.78 -11.32
C ALA A 317 2.74 12.96 -10.93
N SER A 318 3.19 12.99 -9.66
CA SER A 318 4.12 14.01 -9.18
C SER A 318 5.45 13.94 -9.94
N ALA A 319 6.03 12.74 -10.10
CA ALA A 319 7.26 12.54 -10.86
C ALA A 319 7.11 12.97 -12.33
N THR A 320 5.97 12.65 -12.96
CA THR A 320 5.68 13.04 -14.34
C THR A 320 5.50 14.55 -14.49
N ALA A 321 4.93 15.21 -13.49
CA ALA A 321 4.73 16.66 -13.49
C ALA A 321 5.96 17.47 -13.00
N GLY A 322 7.08 16.81 -12.65
CA GLY A 322 8.26 17.46 -12.07
C GLY A 322 8.05 18.03 -10.67
N ILE A 323 7.02 17.55 -9.94
CA ILE A 323 6.72 17.95 -8.57
C ILE A 323 7.41 16.95 -7.61
N PRO A 324 7.99 17.39 -6.48
CA PRO A 324 8.58 16.47 -5.51
C PRO A 324 7.61 15.34 -5.11
N VAL A 325 8.06 14.11 -5.20
CA VAL A 325 7.24 12.90 -5.00
C VAL A 325 6.60 12.86 -3.61
N LEU A 326 7.28 13.40 -2.60
CA LEU A 326 6.78 13.49 -1.22
C LEU A 326 5.64 14.53 -1.04
N SER A 327 5.42 15.41 -2.03
CA SER A 327 4.32 16.38 -2.03
C SER A 327 2.98 15.77 -2.44
N VAL A 328 2.74 14.52 -2.07
CA VAL A 328 1.47 13.80 -2.33
C VAL A 328 0.24 14.59 -1.82
N GLU A 329 0.43 15.43 -0.81
CA GLU A 329 -0.59 16.34 -0.29
C GLU A 329 -1.01 17.44 -1.28
N ALA A 330 -0.18 17.75 -2.27
CA ALA A 330 -0.53 18.72 -3.32
C ALA A 330 -1.77 18.30 -4.14
N TRP A 331 -2.08 17.00 -4.17
CA TRP A 331 -3.24 16.43 -4.85
C TRP A 331 -4.49 16.34 -3.96
N ARG A 332 -4.40 16.82 -2.72
CA ARG A 332 -5.51 16.84 -1.77
C ARG A 332 -6.34 18.10 -1.98
N SER A 333 -7.60 17.96 -2.39
CA SER A 333 -8.56 19.07 -2.27
C SER A 333 -8.81 19.35 -0.79
N ARG A 334 -8.66 20.60 -0.38
CA ARG A 334 -9.10 21.09 0.93
C ARG A 334 -10.62 21.09 1.05
#